data_2450cd4cc4e7da5eebdca270a66d135c
#
_entry.id   2450cd4cc4e7da5eebdca270a66d135c
#
_cell.length_a   1.000
_cell.length_b   1.000
_cell.length_c   1.000
_cell.angle_alpha   90.00
_cell.angle_beta   90.00
_cell.angle_gamma   90.00
#
_symmetry.space_group_name_H-M   'P 1'
#
loop_
_entity.id
_entity.type
_entity.pdbx_description
1 polymer ?
#
loop_
_entity_poly.entity_id
_entity_poly.type
_entity_poly.pdbx_seq_one_letter_code
_entity_poly.pdbx_strand_id
1 'polypeptide(L)'
;MIFIVVKFPVKPEYADEWPDRVADFTTGTRSEPGNKWFEWSRSIEDPTTYVLVEAFEDGAAAAHVNSDHFRAGLETMRPLLRRTPDIVSTTIEGADGWSAMGELKIDE
;
A
#
# COMPACT_ATOMS: atom_id res chain seq x y z
N MET A 1 -13.11 4.74 7.94
CA MET A 1 -12.03 3.97 7.26
C MET A 1 -10.96 4.94 6.78
N ILE A 2 -9.72 4.65 7.13
CA ILE A 2 -8.57 5.41 6.60
C ILE A 2 -8.18 4.76 5.28
N PHE A 3 -8.15 5.57 4.21
CA PHE A 3 -7.84 5.09 2.87
C PHE A 3 -6.58 5.77 2.34
N ILE A 4 -5.63 4.98 1.86
CA ILE A 4 -4.30 5.48 1.49
C ILE A 4 -3.89 4.89 0.16
N VAL A 5 -3.36 5.73 -0.72
CA VAL A 5 -2.71 5.32 -1.97
C VAL A 5 -1.31 5.88 -1.99
N VAL A 6 -0.33 5.02 -2.23
CA VAL A 6 1.08 5.43 -2.31
C VAL A 6 1.67 4.97 -3.63
N LYS A 7 2.41 5.85 -4.29
CA LYS A 7 3.19 5.50 -5.49
C LYS A 7 4.66 5.47 -5.12
N PHE A 8 5.29 4.32 -5.33
CA PHE A 8 6.69 4.09 -5.00
C PHE A 8 7.52 4.09 -6.29
N PRO A 9 8.29 5.15 -6.55
CA PRO A 9 9.17 5.23 -7.72
C PRO A 9 10.46 4.45 -7.46
N VAL A 10 10.50 3.20 -7.89
CA VAL A 10 11.62 2.28 -7.65
C VAL A 10 12.72 2.51 -8.68
N LYS A 11 13.98 2.37 -8.27
CA LYS A 11 15.10 2.39 -9.21
C LYS A 11 14.94 1.24 -10.20
N PRO A 12 15.17 1.48 -11.52
CA PRO A 12 14.94 0.43 -12.53
C PRO A 12 15.66 -0.89 -12.25
N GLU A 13 16.88 -0.84 -11.71
CA GLU A 13 17.67 -2.02 -11.40
C GLU A 13 17.06 -2.88 -10.29
N TYR A 14 16.16 -2.34 -9.49
CA TYR A 14 15.47 -3.05 -8.40
C TYR A 14 14.00 -3.30 -8.66
N ALA A 15 13.47 -2.84 -9.79
CA ALA A 15 12.01 -2.88 -10.01
C ALA A 15 11.44 -4.29 -9.96
N ASP A 16 12.13 -5.28 -10.56
CA ASP A 16 11.67 -6.66 -10.55
C ASP A 16 11.83 -7.34 -9.19
N GLU A 17 12.69 -6.81 -8.32
CA GLU A 17 12.94 -7.35 -6.98
C GLU A 17 12.01 -6.77 -5.91
N TRP A 18 11.29 -5.69 -6.23
CA TRP A 18 10.49 -4.98 -5.23
C TRP A 18 9.54 -5.88 -4.44
N PRO A 19 8.74 -6.77 -5.08
CA PRO A 19 7.83 -7.62 -4.32
C PRO A 19 8.53 -8.47 -3.26
N ASP A 20 9.69 -9.04 -3.59
CA ASP A 20 10.46 -9.85 -2.65
C ASP A 20 11.06 -9.01 -1.54
N ARG A 21 11.53 -7.80 -1.88
CA ARG A 21 12.16 -6.91 -0.90
C ARG A 21 11.18 -6.37 0.13
N VAL A 22 9.91 -6.18 -0.24
CA VAL A 22 8.88 -5.67 0.67
C VAL A 22 8.00 -6.77 1.26
N ALA A 23 8.38 -8.04 1.08
CA ALA A 23 7.56 -9.18 1.51
C ALA A 23 7.31 -9.20 3.02
N ASP A 24 8.33 -8.95 3.83
CA ASP A 24 8.19 -8.94 5.29
C ASP A 24 7.32 -7.77 5.77
N PHE A 25 7.52 -6.61 5.19
CA PHE A 25 6.68 -5.44 5.46
C PHE A 25 5.22 -5.73 5.11
N THR A 26 4.98 -6.34 3.96
CA THR A 26 3.65 -6.71 3.49
C THR A 26 2.98 -7.69 4.45
N THR A 27 3.68 -8.76 4.82
CA THR A 27 3.16 -9.76 5.76
C THR A 27 2.86 -9.14 7.11
N GLY A 28 3.78 -8.33 7.63
CA GLY A 28 3.60 -7.66 8.92
C GLY A 28 2.38 -6.74 8.93
N THR A 29 2.20 -5.94 7.87
CA THR A 29 1.06 -5.04 7.79
C THR A 29 -0.26 -5.81 7.68
N ARG A 30 -0.31 -6.84 6.82
CA ARG A 30 -1.52 -7.66 6.65
C ARG A 30 -1.91 -8.41 7.93
N SER A 31 -0.97 -8.60 8.85
CA SER A 31 -1.23 -9.23 10.15
C SER A 31 -1.75 -8.27 11.20
N GLU A 32 -1.75 -6.97 10.95
CA GLU A 32 -2.28 -5.98 11.89
C GLU A 32 -3.81 -6.09 11.97
N PRO A 33 -4.38 -6.14 13.20
CA PRO A 33 -5.84 -6.30 13.34
C PRO A 33 -6.64 -5.19 12.68
N GLY A 34 -6.09 -3.99 12.61
CA GLY A 34 -6.78 -2.84 12.01
C GLY A 34 -6.56 -2.67 10.51
N ASN A 35 -5.74 -3.51 9.88
CA ASN A 35 -5.54 -3.43 8.43
C ASN A 35 -6.70 -4.11 7.71
N LYS A 36 -7.35 -3.39 6.79
CA LYS A 36 -8.46 -3.91 5.98
C LYS A 36 -7.95 -4.56 4.70
N TRP A 37 -7.04 -3.90 4.00
CA TRP A 37 -6.31 -4.45 2.85
C TRP A 37 -5.00 -3.71 2.67
N PHE A 38 -4.08 -4.37 1.97
CA PHE A 38 -2.75 -3.86 1.69
C PHE A 38 -2.33 -4.50 0.37
N GLU A 39 -2.60 -3.79 -0.73
CA GLU A 39 -2.53 -4.38 -2.07
C GLU A 39 -1.51 -3.66 -2.93
N TRP A 40 -0.55 -4.41 -3.44
CA TRP A 40 0.47 -3.94 -4.36
C TRP A 40 0.02 -4.14 -5.80
N SER A 41 0.33 -3.17 -6.65
CA SER A 41 0.20 -3.28 -8.10
C SER A 41 1.41 -2.65 -8.75
N ARG A 42 1.79 -3.15 -9.91
CA ARG A 42 2.83 -2.52 -10.71
C ARG A 42 2.15 -1.69 -11.78
N SER A 43 2.57 -0.43 -11.94
CA SER A 43 1.98 0.45 -12.95
C SER A 43 2.29 -0.08 -14.35
N ILE A 44 1.27 -0.17 -15.20
CA ILE A 44 1.49 -0.53 -16.61
C ILE A 44 1.97 0.66 -17.44
N GLU A 45 1.75 1.88 -16.94
CA GLU A 45 2.21 3.09 -17.61
C GLU A 45 3.66 3.43 -17.27
N ASP A 46 4.11 3.06 -16.07
CA ASP A 46 5.50 3.22 -15.62
C ASP A 46 5.92 1.97 -14.86
N PRO A 47 6.51 0.97 -15.55
CA PRO A 47 6.83 -0.32 -14.94
C PRO A 47 7.85 -0.28 -13.80
N THR A 48 8.49 0.85 -13.55
CA THR A 48 9.37 1.04 -12.38
C THR A 48 8.62 1.61 -11.17
N THR A 49 7.34 1.93 -11.32
CA THR A 49 6.52 2.44 -10.22
C THR A 49 5.58 1.35 -9.71
N TYR A 50 5.58 1.17 -8.38
CA TYR A 50 4.62 0.32 -7.70
C TYR A 50 3.59 1.17 -6.98
N VAL A 51 2.35 0.72 -7.00
CA VAL A 51 1.22 1.40 -6.37
C VAL A 51 0.71 0.53 -5.24
N LEU A 52 0.59 1.13 -4.06
CA LEU A 52 0.02 0.48 -2.88
C LEU A 52 -1.32 1.10 -2.59
N VAL A 53 -2.34 0.28 -2.51
CA VAL A 53 -3.66 0.69 -2.05
C VAL A 53 -3.90 -0.01 -0.72
N GLU A 54 -4.10 0.78 0.33
CA GLU A 54 -4.24 0.23 1.68
C GLU A 54 -5.36 0.94 2.43
N ALA A 55 -5.95 0.23 3.37
CA ALA A 55 -6.97 0.79 4.24
C ALA A 55 -6.89 0.21 5.65
N PHE A 56 -7.29 1.02 6.60
CA PHE A 56 -7.25 0.70 8.02
C PHE A 56 -8.56 1.09 8.70
N GLU A 57 -8.87 0.41 9.80
CA GLU A 57 -9.91 0.85 10.72
C GLU A 57 -9.57 2.24 11.25
N ASP A 58 -10.59 3.01 11.62
CA ASP A 58 -10.38 4.31 12.25
C ASP A 58 -9.52 4.13 13.51
N GLY A 59 -8.52 4.97 13.63
CA GLY A 59 -7.59 4.93 14.76
C GLY A 59 -6.46 3.90 14.66
N ALA A 60 -6.44 3.06 13.62
CA ALA A 60 -5.42 2.01 13.49
C ALA A 60 -4.11 2.48 12.85
N ALA A 61 -4.09 3.68 12.26
CA ALA A 61 -2.90 4.18 11.56
C ALA A 61 -1.70 4.35 12.49
N ALA A 62 -1.93 4.77 13.74
CA ALA A 62 -0.84 4.97 14.71
C ALA A 62 -0.12 3.65 15.02
N ALA A 63 -0.87 2.56 15.19
CA ALA A 63 -0.27 1.26 15.44
C ALA A 63 0.59 0.80 14.26
N HIS A 64 0.15 1.08 13.03
CA HIS A 64 0.91 0.74 11.82
C HIS A 64 2.24 1.50 11.77
N VAL A 65 2.22 2.83 11.87
CA VAL A 65 3.43 3.65 11.73
C VAL A 65 4.39 3.50 12.91
N ASN A 66 3.92 3.00 14.03
CA ASN A 66 4.76 2.75 15.20
C ASN A 66 5.24 1.30 15.30
N SER A 67 4.89 0.45 14.35
CA SER A 67 5.28 -0.95 14.36
C SER A 67 6.74 -1.15 13.95
N ASP A 68 7.32 -2.27 14.39
CA ASP A 68 8.69 -2.64 14.02
C ASP A 68 8.80 -2.94 12.54
N HIS A 69 7.79 -3.60 11.96
CA HIS A 69 7.79 -3.92 10.53
C HIS A 69 7.68 -2.67 9.66
N PHE A 70 7.02 -1.61 10.15
CA PHE A 70 6.97 -0.34 9.43
C PHE A 70 8.37 0.29 9.37
N ARG A 71 9.07 0.38 10.51
CA ARG A 71 10.43 0.93 10.56
C ARG A 71 11.40 0.12 9.71
N ALA A 72 11.36 -1.20 9.83
CA ALA A 72 12.22 -2.09 9.03
C ALA A 72 11.90 -1.95 7.55
N GLY A 73 10.62 -1.81 7.20
CA GLY A 73 10.17 -1.61 5.82
C GLY A 73 10.72 -0.32 5.22
N LEU A 74 10.66 0.80 5.97
CA LEU A 74 11.22 2.07 5.51
C LEU A 74 12.73 1.96 5.21
N GLU A 75 13.48 1.29 6.08
CA GLU A 75 14.92 1.10 5.88
C GLU A 75 15.21 0.22 4.66
N THR A 76 14.41 -0.83 4.47
CA THR A 76 14.54 -1.70 3.30
C THR A 76 14.22 -0.96 2.00
N MET A 77 13.15 -0.17 1.99
CA MET A 77 12.68 0.52 0.79
C MET A 77 13.56 1.71 0.38
N ARG A 78 14.09 2.44 1.37
CA ARG A 78 14.82 3.69 1.12
C ARG A 78 15.89 3.59 0.04
N PRO A 79 16.83 2.63 0.08
CA PRO A 79 17.87 2.55 -0.94
C PRO A 79 17.39 2.07 -2.30
N LEU A 80 16.16 1.53 -2.38
CA LEU A 80 15.59 1.01 -3.63
C LEU A 80 14.83 2.08 -4.41
N LEU A 81 14.56 3.23 -3.79
CA LEU A 81 13.74 4.30 -4.37
C LEU A 81 14.60 5.35 -5.07
N ARG A 82 14.13 5.81 -6.24
CA ARG A 82 14.79 6.88 -7.00
C ARG A 82 14.35 8.28 -6.57
N ARG A 83 13.23 8.39 -5.84
CA ARG A 83 12.76 9.63 -5.23
C ARG A 83 11.74 9.33 -4.14
N THR A 84 11.35 10.36 -3.39
CA THR A 84 10.33 10.23 -2.35
C THR A 84 8.99 9.77 -2.94
N PRO A 85 8.35 8.75 -2.34
CA PRO A 85 7.03 8.31 -2.79
C PRO A 85 5.96 9.41 -2.67
N ASP A 86 4.99 9.36 -3.56
CA ASP A 86 3.80 10.20 -3.50
C ASP A 86 2.72 9.49 -2.71
N ILE A 87 1.98 10.21 -1.88
CA ILE A 87 0.95 9.63 -1.02
C ILE A 87 -0.29 10.49 -0.99
N VAL A 88 -1.45 9.83 -1.00
CA VAL A 88 -2.73 10.44 -0.65
C VAL A 88 -3.32 9.63 0.49
N SER A 89 -3.69 10.30 1.57
CA SER A 89 -4.30 9.66 2.73
C SER A 89 -5.53 10.46 3.15
N THR A 90 -6.64 9.77 3.36
CA THR A 90 -7.89 10.41 3.78
C THR A 90 -8.72 9.48 4.64
N THR A 91 -9.66 10.04 5.37
CA THR A 91 -10.68 9.26 6.09
C THR A 91 -11.97 9.30 5.29
N ILE A 92 -12.51 8.13 4.98
CA ILE A 92 -13.81 8.01 4.31
C ILE A 92 -14.83 7.61 5.37
N GLU A 93 -15.74 8.51 5.68
CA GLU A 93 -16.81 8.25 6.64
C GLU A 93 -17.95 7.52 5.97
N GLY A 94 -18.56 6.58 6.69
CA GLY A 94 -19.70 5.82 6.20
C GLY A 94 -19.37 4.71 5.21
N ALA A 95 -18.08 4.47 4.95
CA ALA A 95 -17.62 3.36 4.12
C ALA A 95 -16.68 2.48 4.95
N ASP A 96 -16.78 1.17 4.79
CA ASP A 96 -15.93 0.22 5.49
C ASP A 96 -15.34 -0.85 4.57
N GLY A 97 -15.56 -0.72 3.27
CA GLY A 97 -15.03 -1.67 2.29
C GLY A 97 -15.32 -1.27 0.86
N TRP A 98 -15.08 -2.19 -0.04
CA TRP A 98 -15.32 -2.03 -1.46
C TRP A 98 -16.82 -2.15 -1.76
N SER A 99 -17.30 -1.39 -2.75
CA SER A 99 -18.65 -1.50 -3.28
C SER A 99 -18.59 -1.81 -4.77
N ALA A 100 -19.70 -2.32 -5.31
CA ALA A 100 -19.77 -2.63 -6.72
C ALA A 100 -19.96 -1.37 -7.57
N MET A 101 -19.32 -1.36 -8.74
CA MET A 101 -19.51 -0.29 -9.72
C MET A 101 -20.80 -0.57 -10.49
N GLY A 102 -21.89 0.14 -10.12
CA GLY A 102 -23.22 -0.13 -10.66
C GLY A 102 -23.35 0.11 -12.16
N GLU A 103 -22.54 1.04 -12.71
CA GLU A 103 -22.57 1.36 -14.14
C GLU A 103 -22.01 0.23 -15.02
N LEU A 104 -21.27 -0.70 -14.45
CA LEU A 104 -20.65 -1.81 -15.17
C LEU A 104 -21.02 -3.15 -14.53
N LYS A 105 -22.31 -3.33 -14.29
CA LYS A 105 -22.81 -4.56 -13.69
C LYS A 105 -22.81 -5.68 -14.73
N ILE A 106 -22.17 -6.79 -14.38
CA ILE A 106 -22.06 -7.96 -15.25
C ILE A 106 -22.98 -9.06 -14.72
N ASP A 107 -23.74 -9.69 -15.60
CA ASP A 107 -24.51 -10.88 -15.26
C ASP A 107 -23.57 -12.09 -15.26
N GLU A 108 -23.42 -12.70 -14.06
CA GLU A 108 -22.50 -13.84 -13.92
C GLU A 108 -23.21 -15.18 -13.81
#